data_d3f615855553de54c41bfedab6d9bfa1
#
_entry.id   d3f615855553de54c41bfedab6d9bfa1
#
_cell.length_a   1.000
_cell.length_b   1.000
_cell.length_c   1.000
_cell.angle_alpha   90.00
_cell.angle_beta   90.00
_cell.angle_gamma   90.00
#
_symmetry.space_group_name_H-M   'P 1'
#
loop_
_entity.id
_entity.type
_entity.pdbx_description
1 polymer ?
#
loop_
_entity_poly.entity_id
_entity_poly.type
_entity_poly.pdbx_seq_one_letter_code
_entity_poly.pdbx_strand_id
1 'polypeptide(L)'
;MIHTTAIVPASAKLGQNVEIGAYAVLEDGVEIGDNSLIEAHAHIKRGARIGRGCSVGSFATVSGDPQDLHFDRATVSFVEIGDGTAVREGATVHRATAAGGSTRVGKNCLLMANSHIGHDCVVGDRCILAPFCALGGFVRMGNDAFISGGVMLHQKIRVGDGVMISGVSAFSEDIPPYVNAHKRNTVAGINLIGMRRRNTPAAAVAEVKRLYMAVYSGGVCADNAGKLLAQKAYSTPEGENFLRFFAEPGRHYIHVDREKRR
;
A
#
# COMPACT_ATOMS: atom_id res chain seq x y z
N MET A 1 -13.40 -2.89 25.92
CA MET A 1 -12.97 -2.41 27.27
C MET A 1 -12.01 -1.24 27.11
N ILE A 2 -12.15 -0.15 27.89
CA ILE A 2 -11.23 1.01 27.86
C ILE A 2 -10.40 1.02 29.14
N HIS A 3 -9.08 1.02 29.03
CA HIS A 3 -8.18 1.08 30.17
C HIS A 3 -8.29 2.46 30.86
N THR A 4 -8.21 2.49 32.18
CA THR A 4 -8.42 3.73 32.98
C THR A 4 -7.38 4.82 32.75
N THR A 5 -6.19 4.49 32.24
CA THR A 5 -5.13 5.44 31.87
C THR A 5 -5.18 5.88 30.43
N ALA A 6 -6.11 5.35 29.60
CA ALA A 6 -6.26 5.80 28.22
C ALA A 6 -6.89 7.20 28.17
N ILE A 7 -6.46 8.02 27.23
CA ILE A 7 -7.05 9.34 26.96
C ILE A 7 -8.00 9.18 25.78
N VAL A 8 -9.31 9.26 26.06
CA VAL A 8 -10.36 9.10 25.07
C VAL A 8 -11.33 10.28 25.19
N PRO A 9 -11.38 11.19 24.22
CA PRO A 9 -12.28 12.34 24.27
C PRO A 9 -13.74 11.91 24.04
N ALA A 10 -14.67 12.66 24.60
CA ALA A 10 -16.11 12.42 24.43
C ALA A 10 -16.59 12.50 22.96
N SER A 11 -15.83 13.17 22.09
CA SER A 11 -16.10 13.29 20.66
C SER A 11 -15.66 12.05 19.83
N ALA A 12 -14.90 11.12 20.42
CA ALA A 12 -14.51 9.89 19.76
C ALA A 12 -15.73 8.98 19.54
N LYS A 13 -15.87 8.47 18.32
CA LYS A 13 -16.94 7.54 17.94
C LYS A 13 -16.40 6.11 17.97
N LEU A 14 -16.78 5.37 18.98
CA LEU A 14 -16.35 3.99 19.18
C LEU A 14 -17.49 3.03 18.87
N GLY A 15 -17.19 2.02 18.05
CA GLY A 15 -18.11 0.91 17.78
C GLY A 15 -18.28 -0.04 18.98
N GLN A 16 -19.00 -1.13 18.76
CA GLN A 16 -19.20 -2.16 19.78
C GLN A 16 -17.91 -2.96 20.03
N ASN A 17 -17.68 -3.37 21.27
CA ASN A 17 -16.56 -4.21 21.68
C ASN A 17 -15.17 -3.64 21.33
N VAL A 18 -15.03 -2.33 21.21
CA VAL A 18 -13.71 -1.70 21.03
C VAL A 18 -12.90 -1.81 22.32
N GLU A 19 -11.65 -2.23 22.18
CA GLU A 19 -10.70 -2.31 23.28
C GLU A 19 -9.63 -1.24 23.13
N ILE A 20 -9.32 -0.51 24.22
CA ILE A 20 -8.31 0.54 24.25
C ILE A 20 -7.36 0.29 25.41
N GLY A 21 -6.09 0.07 25.09
CA GLY A 21 -5.03 -0.27 26.01
C GLY A 21 -4.53 0.91 26.86
N ALA A 22 -3.68 0.58 27.82
CA ALA A 22 -3.12 1.55 28.75
C ALA A 22 -2.33 2.65 28.03
N TYR A 23 -2.51 3.90 28.46
CA TYR A 23 -1.81 5.08 27.92
C TYR A 23 -2.00 5.30 26.40
N ALA A 24 -2.96 4.64 25.76
CA ALA A 24 -3.35 5.00 24.41
C ALA A 24 -3.99 6.39 24.40
N VAL A 25 -3.71 7.16 23.35
CA VAL A 25 -4.23 8.53 23.18
C VAL A 25 -5.05 8.61 21.91
N LEU A 26 -6.32 8.95 22.03
CA LEU A 26 -7.20 9.30 20.94
C LEU A 26 -7.42 10.80 20.92
N GLU A 27 -7.33 11.42 19.73
CA GLU A 27 -7.67 12.83 19.55
C GLU A 27 -9.16 13.01 19.17
N ASP A 28 -9.63 14.26 19.14
CA ASP A 28 -11.02 14.59 18.86
C ASP A 28 -11.49 14.08 17.48
N GLY A 29 -12.75 13.59 17.44
CA GLY A 29 -13.44 13.19 16.21
C GLY A 29 -12.89 11.91 15.55
N VAL A 30 -12.08 11.13 16.26
CA VAL A 30 -11.63 9.80 15.79
C VAL A 30 -12.82 8.84 15.69
N GLU A 31 -12.84 8.01 14.64
CA GLU A 31 -13.85 6.98 14.44
C GLU A 31 -13.18 5.59 14.42
N ILE A 32 -13.68 4.65 15.25
CA ILE A 32 -13.16 3.29 15.36
C ILE A 32 -14.32 2.30 15.27
N GLY A 33 -14.26 1.40 14.28
CA GLY A 33 -15.30 0.38 14.05
C GLY A 33 -15.28 -0.76 15.06
N ASP A 34 -16.37 -1.54 15.06
CA ASP A 34 -16.63 -2.63 16.01
C ASP A 34 -15.48 -3.64 16.10
N ASN A 35 -15.30 -4.23 17.28
CA ASN A 35 -14.33 -5.31 17.55
C ASN A 35 -12.88 -4.95 17.23
N SER A 36 -12.53 -3.67 17.26
CA SER A 36 -11.16 -3.20 17.01
C SER A 36 -10.38 -3.05 18.31
N LEU A 37 -9.07 -3.28 18.25
CA LEU A 37 -8.12 -3.20 19.35
C LEU A 37 -7.14 -2.07 19.13
N ILE A 38 -7.03 -1.15 20.08
CA ILE A 38 -5.98 -0.12 20.15
C ILE A 38 -5.08 -0.49 21.33
N GLU A 39 -3.85 -0.90 21.03
CA GLU A 39 -2.92 -1.34 22.06
C GLU A 39 -2.36 -0.18 22.89
N ALA A 40 -1.62 -0.53 23.95
CA ALA A 40 -1.01 0.43 24.85
C ALA A 40 -0.08 1.42 24.13
N HIS A 41 -0.11 2.71 24.52
CA HIS A 41 0.71 3.78 23.94
C HIS A 41 0.49 4.08 22.45
N ALA A 42 -0.53 3.52 21.79
CA ALA A 42 -0.88 3.90 20.43
C ALA A 42 -1.44 5.32 20.40
N HIS A 43 -1.14 6.08 19.34
CA HIS A 43 -1.64 7.45 19.16
C HIS A 43 -2.53 7.52 17.91
N ILE A 44 -3.84 7.68 18.14
CA ILE A 44 -4.84 7.83 17.08
C ILE A 44 -5.19 9.31 16.99
N LYS A 45 -4.69 9.96 15.96
CA LYS A 45 -4.83 11.40 15.79
C LYS A 45 -6.12 11.76 15.06
N ARG A 46 -6.51 13.04 15.15
CA ARG A 46 -7.70 13.58 14.50
C ARG A 46 -7.75 13.23 13.01
N GLY A 47 -8.93 12.95 12.50
CA GLY A 47 -9.15 12.53 11.12
C GLY A 47 -8.92 11.04 10.86
N ALA A 48 -8.55 10.24 11.87
CA ALA A 48 -8.48 8.80 11.74
C ALA A 48 -9.89 8.18 11.69
N ARG A 49 -10.13 7.35 10.67
CA ARG A 49 -11.31 6.50 10.49
C ARG A 49 -10.84 5.06 10.34
N ILE A 50 -11.00 4.27 11.38
CA ILE A 50 -10.53 2.89 11.47
C ILE A 50 -11.74 1.96 11.33
N GLY A 51 -11.65 1.01 10.42
CA GLY A 51 -12.69 0.02 10.16
C GLY A 51 -12.91 -0.97 11.30
N ARG A 52 -13.72 -1.99 11.05
CA ARG A 52 -14.07 -3.03 12.02
C ARG A 52 -12.99 -4.10 12.09
N GLY A 53 -12.81 -4.70 13.29
CA GLY A 53 -11.87 -5.81 13.49
C GLY A 53 -10.41 -5.43 13.22
N CYS A 54 -10.06 -4.16 13.31
CA CYS A 54 -8.71 -3.68 13.14
C CYS A 54 -7.90 -3.81 14.43
N SER A 55 -6.59 -3.93 14.31
CA SER A 55 -5.67 -3.79 15.44
C SER A 55 -4.64 -2.70 15.18
N VAL A 56 -4.42 -1.84 16.18
CA VAL A 56 -3.37 -0.82 16.12
C VAL A 56 -2.40 -1.07 17.28
N GLY A 57 -1.19 -1.47 16.94
CA GLY A 57 -0.13 -1.90 17.84
C GLY A 57 0.46 -0.77 18.66
N SER A 58 1.17 -1.15 19.69
CA SER A 58 1.80 -0.22 20.63
C SER A 58 2.75 0.76 19.91
N PHE A 59 2.70 2.04 20.33
CA PHE A 59 3.48 3.14 19.73
C PHE A 59 3.20 3.43 18.24
N ALA A 60 2.21 2.78 17.62
CA ALA A 60 1.79 3.15 16.28
C ALA A 60 1.11 4.52 16.28
N THR A 61 1.27 5.28 15.18
CA THR A 61 0.60 6.56 14.98
C THR A 61 -0.26 6.51 13.73
N VAL A 62 -1.56 6.66 13.89
CA VAL A 62 -2.52 6.76 12.78
C VAL A 62 -3.01 8.19 12.65
N SER A 63 -3.01 8.71 11.42
CA SER A 63 -3.39 10.08 11.07
C SER A 63 -2.38 11.14 11.55
N GLY A 64 -1.07 10.79 11.53
CA GLY A 64 -0.01 11.77 11.70
C GLY A 64 -0.08 12.89 10.65
N ASP A 65 0.43 14.07 10.98
CA ASP A 65 0.51 15.18 10.02
C ASP A 65 1.46 14.81 8.86
N PRO A 66 1.16 15.23 7.63
CA PRO A 66 2.06 15.08 6.50
C PRO A 66 3.46 15.61 6.80
N GLN A 67 4.49 14.87 6.38
CA GLN A 67 5.88 15.32 6.44
C GLN A 67 6.18 16.24 5.25
N ASP A 68 5.45 17.33 5.16
CA ASP A 68 5.56 18.35 4.13
C ASP A 68 5.74 19.72 4.81
N LEU A 69 6.79 20.44 4.43
CA LEU A 69 7.13 21.74 5.01
C LEU A 69 6.06 22.81 4.75
N HIS A 70 5.25 22.64 3.72
CA HIS A 70 4.18 23.55 3.33
C HIS A 70 2.81 23.15 3.88
N PHE A 71 2.74 22.06 4.66
CA PHE A 71 1.47 21.57 5.18
C PHE A 71 0.90 22.50 6.25
N ASP A 72 -0.30 23.00 6.01
CA ASP A 72 -1.07 23.70 7.02
C ASP A 72 -1.76 22.72 7.97
N ARG A 73 -1.35 22.70 9.24
CA ARG A 73 -1.91 21.83 10.28
C ARG A 73 -3.39 22.07 10.56
N ALA A 74 -3.94 23.24 10.19
CA ALA A 74 -5.36 23.52 10.29
C ALA A 74 -6.19 22.77 9.24
N THR A 75 -5.56 22.24 8.19
CA THR A 75 -6.23 21.47 7.14
C THR A 75 -6.97 20.26 7.75
N VAL A 76 -8.26 20.15 7.42
CA VAL A 76 -9.08 18.97 7.81
C VAL A 76 -8.93 17.92 6.73
N SER A 77 -8.22 16.85 7.05
CA SER A 77 -8.00 15.70 6.16
C SER A 77 -7.96 14.40 6.97
N PHE A 78 -7.94 13.25 6.30
CA PHE A 78 -8.26 11.98 6.91
C PHE A 78 -7.24 10.88 6.61
N VAL A 79 -7.28 9.86 7.46
CA VAL A 79 -6.77 8.50 7.19
C VAL A 79 -7.94 7.54 7.28
N GLU A 80 -8.09 6.67 6.29
CA GLU A 80 -9.09 5.61 6.27
C GLU A 80 -8.38 4.25 6.28
N ILE A 81 -8.62 3.44 7.32
CA ILE A 81 -8.11 2.07 7.46
C ILE A 81 -9.27 1.10 7.27
N GLY A 82 -9.17 0.22 6.26
CA GLY A 82 -10.18 -0.77 5.94
C GLY A 82 -10.28 -1.90 6.98
N ASP A 83 -11.43 -2.56 7.00
CA ASP A 83 -11.76 -3.61 7.96
C ASP A 83 -10.68 -4.72 8.01
N GLY A 84 -10.42 -5.27 9.19
CA GLY A 84 -9.50 -6.38 9.41
C GLY A 84 -8.02 -6.06 9.21
N THR A 85 -7.67 -4.80 9.03
CA THR A 85 -6.28 -4.38 8.84
C THR A 85 -5.55 -4.28 10.18
N ALA A 86 -4.33 -4.83 10.22
CA ALA A 86 -3.43 -4.77 11.37
C ALA A 86 -2.32 -3.75 11.11
N VAL A 87 -2.22 -2.75 11.99
CA VAL A 87 -1.14 -1.75 12.05
C VAL A 87 -0.27 -2.12 13.24
N ARG A 88 0.95 -2.60 13.00
CA ARG A 88 1.81 -3.14 14.06
C ARG A 88 2.63 -2.03 14.74
N GLU A 89 3.42 -2.45 15.71
CA GLU A 89 4.16 -1.60 16.65
C GLU A 89 5.00 -0.54 15.94
N GLY A 90 4.88 0.71 16.34
CA GLY A 90 5.65 1.84 15.79
C GLY A 90 5.36 2.19 14.33
N ALA A 91 4.42 1.49 13.67
CA ALA A 91 4.04 1.85 12.29
C ALA A 91 3.34 3.21 12.25
N THR A 92 3.50 3.94 11.14
CA THR A 92 2.93 5.28 10.99
C THR A 92 2.15 5.42 9.69
N VAL A 93 0.97 6.04 9.77
CA VAL A 93 0.14 6.39 8.60
C VAL A 93 -0.23 7.86 8.69
N HIS A 94 0.18 8.65 7.69
CA HIS A 94 -0.03 10.09 7.67
C HIS A 94 -1.30 10.46 6.91
N ARG A 95 -2.02 11.50 7.39
CA ARG A 95 -3.23 12.01 6.75
C ARG A 95 -2.92 12.74 5.44
N ALA A 96 -3.93 12.97 4.60
CA ALA A 96 -3.77 13.63 3.33
C ALA A 96 -3.41 15.12 3.47
N THR A 97 -2.80 15.69 2.43
CA THR A 97 -2.43 17.12 2.39
C THR A 97 -3.59 18.02 2.01
N ALA A 98 -4.51 17.54 1.17
CA ALA A 98 -5.64 18.33 0.69
C ALA A 98 -6.81 18.31 1.67
N ALA A 99 -7.51 19.45 1.80
CA ALA A 99 -8.74 19.54 2.59
C ALA A 99 -9.79 18.54 2.08
N GLY A 100 -10.39 17.79 2.99
CA GLY A 100 -11.34 16.71 2.67
C GLY A 100 -10.70 15.46 2.07
N GLY A 101 -9.39 15.47 1.76
CA GLY A 101 -8.66 14.32 1.23
C GLY A 101 -8.42 13.23 2.25
N SER A 102 -8.12 12.01 1.76
CA SER A 102 -7.82 10.85 2.62
C SER A 102 -6.61 10.08 2.12
N THR A 103 -5.72 9.73 3.02
CA THR A 103 -4.80 8.58 2.84
C THR A 103 -5.59 7.32 3.13
N ARG A 104 -5.51 6.31 2.24
CA ARG A 104 -6.34 5.10 2.35
C ARG A 104 -5.50 3.84 2.43
N VAL A 105 -5.85 2.98 3.36
CA VAL A 105 -5.34 1.61 3.47
C VAL A 105 -6.53 0.66 3.35
N GLY A 106 -6.45 -0.29 2.44
CA GLY A 106 -7.50 -1.26 2.16
C GLY A 106 -7.76 -2.23 3.33
N LYS A 107 -8.56 -3.25 3.05
CA LYS A 107 -8.96 -4.27 4.01
C LYS A 107 -7.94 -5.39 4.13
N ASN A 108 -7.89 -6.02 5.31
CA ASN A 108 -7.07 -7.21 5.57
C ASN A 108 -5.58 -6.98 5.23
N CYS A 109 -5.09 -5.77 5.40
CA CYS A 109 -3.68 -5.43 5.25
C CYS A 109 -2.89 -5.73 6.52
N LEU A 110 -1.58 -5.94 6.37
CA LEU A 110 -0.65 -6.07 7.49
C LEU A 110 0.48 -5.04 7.34
N LEU A 111 0.44 -4.02 8.17
CA LEU A 111 1.50 -3.01 8.28
C LEU A 111 2.41 -3.43 9.43
N MET A 112 3.54 -4.09 9.13
CA MET A 112 4.43 -4.61 10.16
C MET A 112 5.19 -3.49 10.87
N ALA A 113 5.92 -3.86 11.91
CA ALA A 113 6.59 -2.93 12.83
C ALA A 113 7.44 -1.88 12.10
N ASN A 114 7.28 -0.62 12.52
CA ASN A 114 8.00 0.54 11.98
C ASN A 114 7.86 0.75 10.45
N SER A 115 6.83 0.20 9.83
CA SER A 115 6.49 0.56 8.44
C SER A 115 5.89 1.96 8.37
N HIS A 116 6.04 2.63 7.23
CA HIS A 116 5.55 3.99 7.04
C HIS A 116 4.70 4.12 5.78
N ILE A 117 3.51 4.72 5.91
CA ILE A 117 2.68 5.16 4.79
C ILE A 117 2.60 6.69 4.82
N GLY A 118 3.18 7.32 3.79
CA GLY A 118 3.14 8.77 3.59
C GLY A 118 1.74 9.28 3.28
N HIS A 119 1.60 10.59 3.31
CA HIS A 119 0.36 11.30 3.03
C HIS A 119 -0.17 11.02 1.61
N ASP A 120 -1.48 11.09 1.42
CA ASP A 120 -2.17 10.93 0.13
C ASP A 120 -1.95 9.57 -0.56
N CYS A 121 -1.39 8.58 0.15
CA CYS A 121 -1.25 7.23 -0.38
C CYS A 121 -2.60 6.51 -0.51
N VAL A 122 -2.70 5.63 -1.50
CA VAL A 122 -3.80 4.69 -1.64
C VAL A 122 -3.21 3.30 -1.73
N VAL A 123 -3.49 2.47 -0.73
CA VAL A 123 -3.06 1.07 -0.63
C VAL A 123 -4.28 0.18 -0.78
N GLY A 124 -4.23 -0.78 -1.69
CA GLY A 124 -5.30 -1.74 -1.92
C GLY A 124 -5.45 -2.77 -0.79
N ASP A 125 -6.30 -3.75 -1.01
CA ASP A 125 -6.62 -4.79 -0.04
C ASP A 125 -5.52 -5.86 0.06
N ARG A 126 -5.43 -6.55 1.21
CA ARG A 126 -4.56 -7.70 1.46
C ARG A 126 -3.07 -7.42 1.19
N CYS A 127 -2.65 -6.18 1.32
CA CYS A 127 -1.26 -5.79 1.18
C CYS A 127 -0.47 -6.08 2.45
N ILE A 128 0.80 -6.46 2.29
CA ILE A 128 1.73 -6.68 3.39
C ILE A 128 2.90 -5.74 3.23
N LEU A 129 3.11 -4.89 4.24
CA LEU A 129 4.25 -4.00 4.38
C LEU A 129 5.14 -4.54 5.49
N ALA A 130 6.27 -5.15 5.12
CA ALA A 130 7.21 -5.73 6.08
C ALA A 130 7.96 -4.63 6.88
N PRO A 131 8.68 -4.99 7.96
CA PRO A 131 9.27 -3.99 8.84
C PRO A 131 10.19 -3.00 8.13
N PHE A 132 10.14 -1.75 8.58
CA PHE A 132 10.98 -0.64 8.08
C PHE A 132 10.81 -0.29 6.60
N CYS A 133 9.78 -0.77 5.91
CA CYS A 133 9.51 -0.26 4.57
C CYS A 133 8.77 1.09 4.64
N ALA A 134 8.98 1.94 3.63
CA ALA A 134 8.34 3.25 3.58
C ALA A 134 7.78 3.57 2.18
N LEU A 135 6.54 4.07 2.19
CA LEU A 135 5.87 4.64 1.03
C LEU A 135 5.92 6.16 1.13
N GLY A 136 6.57 6.80 0.16
CA GLY A 136 6.52 8.26 0.00
C GLY A 136 5.10 8.74 -0.33
N GLY A 137 4.86 10.04 -0.19
CA GLY A 137 3.53 10.61 -0.45
C GLY A 137 2.97 10.29 -1.84
N PHE A 138 1.66 10.17 -1.95
CA PHE A 138 0.93 9.89 -3.21
C PHE A 138 1.24 8.54 -3.87
N VAL A 139 1.86 7.59 -3.20
CA VAL A 139 2.03 6.22 -3.73
C VAL A 139 0.66 5.56 -3.89
N ARG A 140 0.43 4.95 -5.06
CA ARG A 140 -0.76 4.13 -5.34
C ARG A 140 -0.35 2.68 -5.46
N MET A 141 -0.85 1.83 -4.59
CA MET A 141 -0.56 0.41 -4.55
C MET A 141 -1.85 -0.39 -4.77
N GLY A 142 -1.80 -1.33 -5.70
CA GLY A 142 -2.89 -2.27 -5.94
C GLY A 142 -3.04 -3.31 -4.83
N ASN A 143 -3.89 -4.30 -5.07
CA ASN A 143 -4.18 -5.35 -4.12
C ASN A 143 -3.08 -6.41 -4.04
N ASP A 144 -3.04 -7.17 -2.93
CA ASP A 144 -2.20 -8.37 -2.79
C ASP A 144 -0.69 -8.12 -2.97
N ALA A 145 -0.22 -6.88 -2.79
CA ALA A 145 1.19 -6.55 -2.89
C ALA A 145 1.96 -6.95 -1.61
N PHE A 146 3.16 -7.48 -1.78
CA PHE A 146 4.08 -7.80 -0.69
C PHE A 146 5.34 -6.95 -0.80
N ILE A 147 5.52 -6.04 0.14
CA ILE A 147 6.66 -5.13 0.22
C ILE A 147 7.57 -5.63 1.34
N SER A 148 8.74 -6.18 0.98
CA SER A 148 9.68 -6.74 1.96
C SER A 148 10.38 -5.65 2.79
N GLY A 149 11.05 -6.08 3.87
CA GLY A 149 11.66 -5.17 4.84
C GLY A 149 12.68 -4.19 4.24
N GLY A 150 12.69 -2.96 4.74
CA GLY A 150 13.63 -1.92 4.32
C GLY A 150 13.44 -1.40 2.89
N VAL A 151 12.31 -1.68 2.24
CA VAL A 151 12.00 -1.16 0.90
C VAL A 151 11.57 0.29 0.97
N MET A 152 12.11 1.13 0.07
CA MET A 152 11.77 2.54 -0.06
C MET A 152 11.09 2.81 -1.40
N LEU A 153 9.85 3.30 -1.36
CA LEU A 153 9.09 3.73 -2.54
C LEU A 153 9.05 5.25 -2.62
N HIS A 154 9.58 5.81 -3.70
CA HIS A 154 9.54 7.26 -3.93
C HIS A 154 8.09 7.74 -4.09
N GLN A 155 7.86 9.03 -3.78
CA GLN A 155 6.54 9.64 -3.94
C GLN A 155 5.97 9.50 -5.36
N LYS A 156 4.63 9.41 -5.46
CA LYS A 156 3.85 9.42 -6.71
C LYS A 156 4.02 8.20 -7.61
N ILE A 157 4.79 7.17 -7.23
CA ILE A 157 4.88 5.94 -8.03
C ILE A 157 3.65 5.05 -7.84
N ARG A 158 3.43 4.19 -8.83
CA ARG A 158 2.38 3.18 -8.79
C ARG A 158 3.00 1.79 -8.63
N VAL A 159 2.35 0.97 -7.84
CA VAL A 159 2.66 -0.45 -7.66
C VAL A 159 1.42 -1.25 -8.04
N GLY A 160 1.53 -2.12 -9.02
CA GLY A 160 0.40 -2.93 -9.49
C GLY A 160 0.00 -4.05 -8.52
N ASP A 161 -1.11 -4.72 -8.85
CA ASP A 161 -1.62 -5.85 -8.07
C ASP A 161 -0.62 -6.99 -8.00
N GLY A 162 -0.55 -7.66 -6.86
CA GLY A 162 0.22 -8.89 -6.69
C GLY A 162 1.72 -8.77 -6.88
N VAL A 163 2.26 -7.57 -6.80
CA VAL A 163 3.70 -7.30 -6.84
C VAL A 163 4.37 -7.89 -5.61
N MET A 164 5.57 -8.43 -5.79
CA MET A 164 6.49 -8.79 -4.70
C MET A 164 7.77 -7.97 -4.85
N ILE A 165 8.15 -7.24 -3.81
CA ILE A 165 9.40 -6.47 -3.79
C ILE A 165 10.37 -7.10 -2.80
N SER A 166 11.57 -7.42 -3.26
CA SER A 166 12.65 -7.95 -2.41
C SER A 166 13.16 -6.91 -1.42
N GLY A 167 13.60 -7.36 -0.26
CA GLY A 167 14.09 -6.48 0.81
C GLY A 167 15.24 -5.57 0.41
N VAL A 168 15.38 -4.45 1.12
CA VAL A 168 16.44 -3.44 0.94
C VAL A 168 16.53 -2.95 -0.51
N SER A 169 15.38 -2.73 -1.15
CA SER A 169 15.27 -2.23 -2.51
C SER A 169 14.65 -0.82 -2.54
N ALA A 170 14.97 -0.04 -3.57
CA ALA A 170 14.45 1.32 -3.71
C ALA A 170 13.89 1.57 -5.12
N PHE A 171 12.74 2.25 -5.20
CA PHE A 171 12.05 2.49 -6.46
C PHE A 171 11.63 3.95 -6.60
N SER A 172 11.88 4.51 -7.77
CA SER A 172 11.39 5.82 -8.22
C SER A 172 10.58 5.74 -9.51
N GLU A 173 10.34 4.52 -10.00
CA GLU A 173 9.61 4.21 -11.23
C GLU A 173 8.47 3.27 -10.92
N ASP A 174 7.43 3.28 -11.76
CA ASP A 174 6.22 2.47 -11.59
C ASP A 174 6.53 0.97 -11.73
N ILE A 175 5.92 0.17 -10.87
CA ILE A 175 6.12 -1.28 -10.77
C ILE A 175 4.85 -1.98 -11.28
N PRO A 176 4.88 -2.63 -12.46
CA PRO A 176 3.68 -3.22 -13.06
C PRO A 176 3.16 -4.43 -12.27
N PRO A 177 1.89 -4.82 -12.49
CA PRO A 177 1.27 -5.92 -11.76
C PRO A 177 2.00 -7.25 -11.92
N TYR A 178 1.90 -8.10 -10.91
CA TYR A 178 2.32 -9.51 -10.90
C TYR A 178 3.82 -9.75 -11.09
N VAL A 179 4.66 -8.74 -10.90
CA VAL A 179 6.12 -8.90 -11.03
C VAL A 179 6.83 -9.09 -9.69
N ASN A 180 8.03 -9.68 -9.75
CA ASN A 180 9.04 -9.58 -8.71
C ASN A 180 9.96 -8.41 -9.05
N ALA A 181 10.12 -7.48 -8.11
CA ALA A 181 10.99 -6.31 -8.25
C ALA A 181 12.10 -6.33 -7.19
N HIS A 182 13.29 -5.83 -7.52
CA HIS A 182 14.44 -5.85 -6.63
C HIS A 182 15.45 -4.73 -6.93
N LYS A 183 16.45 -4.59 -6.04
CA LYS A 183 17.52 -3.57 -6.20
C LYS A 183 16.95 -2.16 -6.38
N ARG A 184 17.43 -1.42 -7.39
CA ARG A 184 16.92 -0.10 -7.75
C ARG A 184 16.26 -0.16 -9.13
N ASN A 185 14.95 0.08 -9.18
CA ASN A 185 14.14 0.14 -10.41
C ASN A 185 14.28 -1.07 -11.34
N THR A 186 14.48 -2.28 -10.79
CA THR A 186 14.67 -3.49 -11.61
C THR A 186 13.58 -4.52 -11.39
N VAL A 187 13.16 -5.16 -12.50
CA VAL A 187 12.25 -6.30 -12.49
C VAL A 187 13.01 -7.60 -12.71
N ALA A 188 12.71 -8.62 -11.86
CA ALA A 188 13.33 -9.94 -11.94
C ALA A 188 12.51 -10.98 -12.72
N GLY A 189 11.26 -10.66 -13.05
CA GLY A 189 10.31 -11.55 -13.72
C GLY A 189 8.93 -11.53 -13.07
N ILE A 190 8.10 -12.50 -13.39
CA ILE A 190 6.74 -12.64 -12.88
C ILE A 190 6.72 -13.32 -11.51
N ASN A 191 5.87 -12.82 -10.61
CA ASN A 191 5.61 -13.39 -9.29
C ASN A 191 4.72 -14.65 -9.38
N LEU A 192 5.26 -15.71 -9.96
CA LEU A 192 4.55 -16.98 -10.15
C LEU A 192 4.04 -17.58 -8.84
N ILE A 193 4.83 -17.45 -7.76
CA ILE A 193 4.47 -17.99 -6.44
C ILE A 193 3.27 -17.21 -5.90
N GLY A 194 3.30 -15.88 -5.96
CA GLY A 194 2.18 -15.04 -5.52
C GLY A 194 0.91 -15.30 -6.32
N MET A 195 0.99 -15.41 -7.64
CA MET A 195 -0.16 -15.74 -8.49
C MET A 195 -0.76 -17.11 -8.12
N ARG A 196 0.06 -18.15 -7.92
CA ARG A 196 -0.40 -19.49 -7.50
C ARG A 196 -1.06 -19.48 -6.12
N ARG A 197 -0.48 -18.76 -5.14
CA ARG A 197 -1.07 -18.63 -3.78
C ARG A 197 -2.43 -17.96 -3.78
N ARG A 198 -2.69 -17.11 -4.77
CA ARG A 198 -4.01 -16.46 -4.98
C ARG A 198 -4.95 -17.29 -5.85
N ASN A 199 -4.59 -18.53 -6.17
CA ASN A 199 -5.37 -19.42 -7.04
C ASN A 199 -5.64 -18.81 -8.44
N THR A 200 -4.72 -17.99 -8.96
CA THR A 200 -4.83 -17.44 -10.32
C THR A 200 -4.86 -18.61 -11.32
N PRO A 201 -5.83 -18.65 -12.26
CA PRO A 201 -5.92 -19.72 -13.24
C PRO A 201 -4.62 -19.90 -14.04
N ALA A 202 -4.25 -21.15 -14.34
CA ALA A 202 -3.01 -21.45 -15.05
C ALA A 202 -2.94 -20.74 -16.43
N ALA A 203 -4.07 -20.59 -17.10
CA ALA A 203 -4.16 -19.84 -18.36
C ALA A 203 -3.80 -18.36 -18.18
N ALA A 204 -4.29 -17.72 -17.12
CA ALA A 204 -3.97 -16.32 -16.81
C ALA A 204 -2.49 -16.15 -16.45
N VAL A 205 -1.92 -17.08 -15.68
CA VAL A 205 -0.48 -17.08 -15.37
C VAL A 205 0.37 -17.19 -16.64
N ALA A 206 0.01 -18.10 -17.55
CA ALA A 206 0.69 -18.27 -18.84
C ALA A 206 0.57 -17.03 -19.71
N GLU A 207 -0.62 -16.41 -19.74
CA GLU A 207 -0.87 -15.18 -20.50
C GLU A 207 -0.04 -14.01 -19.98
N VAL A 208 -0.08 -13.73 -18.67
CA VAL A 208 0.72 -12.66 -18.04
C VAL A 208 2.21 -12.88 -18.32
N LYS A 209 2.70 -14.13 -18.25
CA LYS A 209 4.11 -14.43 -18.58
C LYS A 209 4.43 -14.11 -20.04
N ARG A 210 3.56 -14.47 -20.99
CA ARG A 210 3.72 -14.15 -22.41
C ARG A 210 3.72 -12.65 -22.65
N LEU A 211 2.77 -11.92 -22.03
CA LEU A 211 2.67 -10.47 -22.15
C LEU A 211 3.87 -9.76 -21.54
N TYR A 212 4.36 -10.22 -20.37
CA TYR A 212 5.58 -9.72 -19.76
C TYR A 212 6.78 -9.83 -20.72
N MET A 213 6.98 -10.99 -21.33
CA MET A 213 8.06 -11.19 -22.30
C MET A 213 7.93 -10.27 -23.51
N ALA A 214 6.73 -10.03 -24.00
CA ALA A 214 6.49 -9.13 -25.13
C ALA A 214 6.69 -7.66 -24.76
N VAL A 215 6.21 -7.21 -23.62
CA VAL A 215 6.39 -5.81 -23.13
C VAL A 215 7.85 -5.50 -22.89
N TYR A 216 8.61 -6.43 -22.32
CA TYR A 216 10.04 -6.27 -21.99
C TYR A 216 11.01 -6.82 -23.07
N SER A 217 10.54 -7.07 -24.29
CA SER A 217 11.38 -7.61 -25.39
C SER A 217 12.45 -6.62 -25.91
N GLY A 218 12.30 -5.35 -25.57
CA GLY A 218 13.17 -4.25 -25.98
C GLY A 218 12.34 -3.02 -26.33
N GLY A 219 13.01 -1.87 -26.49
CA GLY A 219 12.33 -0.60 -26.71
C GLY A 219 11.59 -0.07 -25.50
N VAL A 220 10.55 0.73 -25.73
CA VAL A 220 9.74 1.39 -24.67
C VAL A 220 8.60 0.49 -24.26
N CYS A 221 8.54 0.11 -22.97
CA CYS A 221 7.50 -0.79 -22.44
C CYS A 221 6.08 -0.28 -22.70
N ALA A 222 5.85 1.03 -22.57
CA ALA A 222 4.54 1.63 -22.83
C ALA A 222 4.09 1.45 -24.30
N ASP A 223 5.00 1.62 -25.26
CA ASP A 223 4.70 1.44 -26.68
C ASP A 223 4.37 -0.02 -26.99
N ASN A 224 5.14 -0.95 -26.44
CA ASN A 224 4.90 -2.37 -26.61
C ASN A 224 3.55 -2.79 -26.00
N ALA A 225 3.24 -2.33 -24.80
CA ALA A 225 1.96 -2.58 -24.15
C ALA A 225 0.79 -1.95 -24.92
N GLY A 226 0.96 -0.71 -25.43
CA GLY A 226 -0.03 -0.02 -26.25
C GLY A 226 -0.38 -0.77 -27.52
N LYS A 227 0.61 -1.32 -28.22
CA LYS A 227 0.40 -2.19 -29.40
C LYS A 227 -0.40 -3.44 -29.06
N LEU A 228 -0.03 -4.11 -27.96
CA LEU A 228 -0.73 -5.33 -27.50
C LEU A 228 -2.18 -5.04 -27.08
N LEU A 229 -2.43 -3.90 -26.43
CA LEU A 229 -3.78 -3.44 -26.09
C LEU A 229 -4.63 -3.18 -27.35
N ALA A 230 -4.07 -2.45 -28.33
CA ALA A 230 -4.77 -2.16 -29.60
C ALA A 230 -5.14 -3.44 -30.37
N GLN A 231 -4.28 -4.45 -30.31
CA GLN A 231 -4.50 -5.77 -30.91
C GLN A 231 -5.40 -6.68 -30.08
N LYS A 232 -5.85 -6.26 -28.88
CA LYS A 232 -6.56 -7.09 -27.91
C LYS A 232 -5.84 -8.42 -27.65
N ALA A 233 -4.52 -8.38 -27.49
CA ALA A 233 -3.66 -9.55 -27.35
C ALA A 233 -3.76 -10.19 -25.92
N TYR A 234 -4.90 -10.07 -25.28
CA TYR A 234 -5.23 -10.62 -23.97
C TYR A 234 -6.63 -11.25 -24.00
N SER A 235 -6.85 -12.21 -23.11
CA SER A 235 -8.09 -12.95 -22.95
C SER A 235 -8.54 -13.08 -21.50
N THR A 236 -7.67 -12.69 -20.55
CA THR A 236 -7.94 -12.79 -19.12
C THR A 236 -7.96 -11.40 -18.46
N PRO A 237 -8.70 -11.23 -17.35
CA PRO A 237 -8.67 -9.98 -16.58
C PRO A 237 -7.25 -9.60 -16.11
N GLU A 238 -6.43 -10.59 -15.75
CA GLU A 238 -5.05 -10.37 -15.33
C GLU A 238 -4.17 -9.88 -16.48
N GLY A 239 -4.36 -10.43 -17.68
CA GLY A 239 -3.66 -9.98 -18.89
C GLY A 239 -4.03 -8.55 -19.26
N GLU A 240 -5.32 -8.21 -19.19
CA GLU A 240 -5.80 -6.85 -19.39
C GLU A 240 -5.23 -5.88 -18.34
N ASN A 241 -5.31 -6.23 -17.05
CA ASN A 241 -4.78 -5.41 -15.96
C ASN A 241 -3.27 -5.16 -16.13
N PHE A 242 -2.51 -6.19 -16.49
CA PHE A 242 -1.07 -6.05 -16.76
C PHE A 242 -0.78 -5.01 -17.85
N LEU A 243 -1.47 -5.09 -19.00
CA LEU A 243 -1.23 -4.17 -20.12
C LEU A 243 -1.74 -2.76 -19.84
N ARG A 244 -2.93 -2.61 -19.25
CA ARG A 244 -3.52 -1.30 -18.94
C ARG A 244 -2.67 -0.48 -17.96
N PHE A 245 -1.87 -1.13 -17.11
CA PHE A 245 -0.97 -0.44 -16.21
C PHE A 245 0.02 0.50 -16.95
N PHE A 246 0.41 0.15 -18.18
CA PHE A 246 1.33 0.93 -19.00
C PHE A 246 0.66 2.01 -19.84
N ALA A 247 -0.67 2.12 -19.82
CA ALA A 247 -1.41 3.05 -20.70
C ALA A 247 -1.38 4.52 -20.25
N GLU A 248 -0.95 4.81 -19.02
CA GLU A 248 -0.88 6.17 -18.50
C GLU A 248 0.34 6.91 -19.10
N PRO A 249 0.14 8.03 -19.81
CA PRO A 249 1.24 8.74 -20.47
C PRO A 249 2.18 9.41 -19.46
N GLY A 250 3.44 9.59 -19.85
CA GLY A 250 4.45 10.29 -19.06
C GLY A 250 5.00 9.50 -17.87
N ARG A 251 4.70 8.21 -17.76
CA ARG A 251 5.20 7.33 -16.69
C ARG A 251 6.48 6.61 -17.09
N HIS A 252 7.36 6.41 -16.12
CA HIS A 252 8.55 5.58 -16.23
C HIS A 252 8.33 4.27 -15.49
N TYR A 253 8.81 3.18 -16.08
CA TYR A 253 8.58 1.83 -15.55
C TYR A 253 9.90 1.13 -15.29
N ILE A 254 9.95 0.36 -14.21
CA ILE A 254 11.12 -0.45 -13.87
C ILE A 254 11.57 -1.31 -15.05
N HIS A 255 12.87 -1.53 -15.17
CA HIS A 255 13.51 -2.21 -16.29
C HIS A 255 14.05 -3.58 -15.91
N VAL A 256 14.32 -4.43 -16.91
CA VAL A 256 14.90 -5.76 -16.70
C VAL A 256 16.36 -5.64 -16.27
N ASP A 257 16.76 -6.41 -15.26
CA ASP A 257 18.14 -6.51 -14.81
C ASP A 257 19.04 -7.07 -15.93
N ARG A 258 19.87 -6.23 -16.52
CA ARG A 258 20.75 -6.60 -17.64
C ARG A 258 21.92 -7.48 -17.23
N GLU A 259 22.27 -7.51 -15.94
CA GLU A 259 23.39 -8.32 -15.44
C GLU A 259 23.11 -9.84 -15.47
N LYS A 260 21.82 -10.23 -15.50
CA LYS A 260 21.41 -11.65 -15.59
C LYS A 260 21.34 -12.20 -17.02
N ARG A 261 21.67 -11.42 -18.04
CA ARG A 261 21.67 -11.85 -19.44
C ARG A 261 23.07 -12.24 -19.98
N ARG A 262 24.07 -12.35 -19.08
CA ARG A 262 25.42 -12.87 -19.40
C ARG A 262 25.66 -14.25 -18.83
#